data_e0210a7b1e9792cbd8470bf89222fd7a
#
_entry.id   e0210a7b1e9792cbd8470bf89222fd7a
#
_cell.length_a   1.000
_cell.length_b   1.000
_cell.length_c   1.000
_cell.angle_alpha   90.00
_cell.angle_beta   90.00
_cell.angle_gamma   90.00
#
_symmetry.space_group_name_H-M   'P 1'
#
loop_
_entity.id
_entity.type
_entity.pdbx_description
1 polymer ?
#
loop_
_entity_poly.entity_id
_entity_poly.type
_entity_poly.pdbx_seq_one_letter_code
_entity_poly.pdbx_strand_id
1 'polypeptide(L)'
;MIHRNAPLTPTGRLHLARCVVEDGWPLRRAAERFQVSHTTAARWAGRYRRHGAAGLHDRSSRPHHSPRRTPAGVEERVLRMRREHRIGPLRLAARAGVVASTAHRILQRHGPPPLTVCDRATGEPLRRYERSRPGELVHIDVKKLGRIPDGGGHKVLGRAAGRKNKTRVGYAFLHTALDDHSRLAYTEDLPDEKAATCAAFLRRAAVWFADHGVTVERVLTDNAWAYSKNTWRDTCRDLGISPRWTRPWRPQTNGKVERFHRTLLDEWAYQQPYTSERERQAAFPDWLDWYNYHRPHTATPQPAASPTSPDSTTSW
;
A
#
# COMPACT_ATOMS: atom_id res chain seq x y z
N MET A 1 17.29 -17.66 13.16
CA MET A 1 16.93 -16.56 14.09
C MET A 1 16.99 -17.13 15.50
N ILE A 2 17.78 -16.54 16.39
CA ILE A 2 17.93 -17.04 17.77
C ILE A 2 16.68 -16.63 18.54
N HIS A 3 16.06 -17.56 19.27
CA HIS A 3 14.91 -17.25 20.11
C HIS A 3 15.31 -16.25 21.18
N ARG A 4 14.54 -15.15 21.36
CA ARG A 4 14.83 -14.05 22.32
C ARG A 4 15.09 -14.54 23.75
N ASN A 5 14.44 -15.60 24.16
CA ASN A 5 14.54 -16.20 25.49
C ASN A 5 15.43 -17.45 25.53
N ALA A 6 16.31 -17.66 24.55
CA ALA A 6 17.24 -18.80 24.58
C ALA A 6 18.28 -18.57 25.70
N PRO A 7 18.42 -19.50 26.66
CA PRO A 7 19.38 -19.34 27.77
C PRO A 7 20.83 -19.25 27.30
N LEU A 8 21.13 -19.79 26.10
CA LEU A 8 22.46 -19.75 25.51
C LEU A 8 22.41 -19.20 24.08
N THR A 9 23.20 -18.17 23.83
CA THR A 9 23.54 -17.70 22.49
C THR A 9 24.46 -18.75 21.79
N PRO A 10 24.68 -18.69 20.46
CA PRO A 10 25.65 -19.52 19.77
C PRO A 10 27.05 -19.45 20.39
N THR A 11 27.49 -18.26 20.80
CA THR A 11 28.77 -18.06 21.52
C THR A 11 28.76 -18.72 22.89
N GLY A 12 27.68 -18.60 23.66
CA GLY A 12 27.54 -19.27 24.95
C GLY A 12 27.54 -20.82 24.81
N ARG A 13 26.94 -21.35 23.75
CA ARG A 13 26.97 -22.77 23.42
C ARG A 13 28.39 -23.25 23.09
N LEU A 14 29.16 -22.42 22.37
CA LEU A 14 30.56 -22.73 22.03
C LEU A 14 31.44 -22.74 23.27
N HIS A 15 31.34 -21.75 24.14
CA HIS A 15 32.10 -21.71 25.39
C HIS A 15 31.76 -22.89 26.28
N LEU A 16 30.47 -23.20 26.49
CA LEU A 16 30.04 -24.35 27.25
C LEU A 16 30.62 -25.67 26.67
N ALA A 17 30.53 -25.82 25.35
CA ALA A 17 31.00 -27.04 24.68
C ALA A 17 32.52 -27.18 24.78
N ARG A 18 33.31 -26.12 24.67
CA ARG A 18 34.76 -26.11 24.84
C ARG A 18 35.17 -26.48 26.27
N CYS A 19 34.55 -25.85 27.27
CA CYS A 19 34.82 -26.22 28.65
C CYS A 19 34.68 -27.72 28.91
N VAL A 20 33.66 -28.37 28.30
CA VAL A 20 33.42 -29.80 28.49
C VAL A 20 34.36 -30.66 27.64
N VAL A 21 34.61 -30.28 26.39
CA VAL A 21 35.28 -31.14 25.39
C VAL A 21 36.77 -30.88 25.33
N GLU A 22 37.22 -29.64 25.44
CA GLU A 22 38.63 -29.25 25.36
C GLU A 22 39.24 -29.13 26.75
N ASP A 23 38.55 -28.48 27.71
CA ASP A 23 39.08 -28.25 29.06
C ASP A 23 38.72 -29.37 30.04
N GLY A 24 38.01 -30.43 29.62
CA GLY A 24 37.71 -31.63 30.44
C GLY A 24 36.75 -31.38 31.62
N TRP A 25 35.96 -30.32 31.62
CA TRP A 25 35.06 -30.05 32.74
C TRP A 25 33.96 -31.10 32.87
N PRO A 26 33.64 -31.50 34.14
CA PRO A 26 32.43 -32.29 34.37
C PRO A 26 31.19 -31.60 33.89
N LEU A 27 30.25 -32.33 33.27
CA LEU A 27 28.99 -31.77 32.72
C LEU A 27 28.18 -31.01 33.76
N ARG A 28 28.19 -31.44 35.05
CA ARG A 28 27.48 -30.73 36.12
C ARG A 28 28.06 -29.36 36.34
N ARG A 29 29.37 -29.23 36.45
CA ARG A 29 30.08 -27.92 36.62
C ARG A 29 29.80 -26.96 35.45
N ALA A 30 29.85 -27.49 34.23
CA ALA A 30 29.51 -26.69 33.05
C ALA A 30 28.02 -26.25 33.05
N ALA A 31 27.09 -27.13 33.41
CA ALA A 31 25.68 -26.83 33.52
C ALA A 31 25.40 -25.70 34.54
N GLU A 32 25.99 -25.79 35.71
CA GLU A 32 25.91 -24.76 36.77
C GLU A 32 26.47 -23.41 36.29
N ARG A 33 27.68 -23.41 35.73
CA ARG A 33 28.37 -22.21 35.26
C ARG A 33 27.58 -21.46 34.20
N PHE A 34 26.93 -22.16 33.28
CA PHE A 34 26.15 -21.61 32.17
C PHE A 34 24.65 -21.55 32.45
N GLN A 35 24.22 -21.87 33.68
CA GLN A 35 22.81 -21.81 34.13
C GLN A 35 21.85 -22.61 33.21
N VAL A 36 22.28 -23.82 32.83
CA VAL A 36 21.47 -24.75 32.00
C VAL A 36 21.34 -26.10 32.67
N SER A 37 20.40 -26.91 32.21
CA SER A 37 20.29 -28.29 32.69
C SER A 37 21.49 -29.15 32.25
N HIS A 38 21.82 -30.16 33.04
CA HIS A 38 22.84 -31.16 32.70
C HIS A 38 22.60 -31.79 31.32
N THR A 39 21.36 -32.09 30.98
CA THR A 39 20.96 -32.61 29.66
C THR A 39 21.24 -31.64 28.54
N THR A 40 21.04 -30.33 28.77
CA THR A 40 21.37 -29.27 27.79
C THR A 40 22.88 -29.16 27.60
N ALA A 41 23.68 -29.23 28.67
CA ALA A 41 25.13 -29.22 28.58
C ALA A 41 25.65 -30.47 27.82
N ALA A 42 25.15 -31.64 28.16
CA ALA A 42 25.49 -32.88 27.47
C ALA A 42 25.14 -32.84 25.97
N ARG A 43 23.98 -32.29 25.63
CA ARG A 43 23.53 -32.14 24.24
C ARG A 43 24.48 -31.24 23.42
N TRP A 44 24.86 -30.09 23.96
CA TRP A 44 25.74 -29.16 23.24
C TRP A 44 27.16 -29.70 23.13
N ALA A 45 27.72 -30.29 24.20
CA ALA A 45 29.00 -30.94 24.16
C ALA A 45 29.05 -32.12 23.18
N GLY A 46 27.98 -32.95 23.14
CA GLY A 46 27.86 -34.05 22.19
C GLY A 46 27.72 -33.59 20.74
N ARG A 47 27.04 -32.50 20.49
CA ARG A 47 26.95 -31.91 19.14
C ARG A 47 28.27 -31.29 18.69
N TYR A 48 29.00 -30.66 19.57
CA TYR A 48 30.33 -30.11 19.31
C TYR A 48 31.35 -31.21 19.01
N ARG A 49 31.37 -32.32 19.79
CA ARG A 49 32.23 -33.48 19.51
C ARG A 49 32.03 -34.07 18.11
N ARG A 50 30.78 -34.13 17.64
CA ARG A 50 30.43 -34.76 16.36
C ARG A 50 30.58 -33.83 15.15
N HIS A 51 30.35 -32.56 15.32
CA HIS A 51 30.19 -31.63 14.19
C HIS A 51 30.97 -30.30 14.35
N GLY A 52 31.80 -30.20 15.39
CA GLY A 52 32.51 -28.96 15.69
C GLY A 52 31.56 -27.77 15.94
N ALA A 53 32.04 -26.56 15.68
CA ALA A 53 31.27 -25.32 15.84
C ALA A 53 29.99 -25.30 15.02
N ALA A 54 29.98 -25.91 13.84
CA ALA A 54 28.79 -26.00 12.98
C ALA A 54 27.63 -26.76 13.65
N GLY A 55 27.94 -27.70 14.57
CA GLY A 55 26.95 -28.42 15.36
C GLY A 55 26.15 -27.56 16.34
N LEU A 56 26.61 -26.36 16.64
CA LEU A 56 26.01 -25.47 17.65
C LEU A 56 24.92 -24.54 17.09
N HIS A 57 24.75 -24.53 15.78
CA HIS A 57 23.66 -23.79 15.16
C HIS A 57 22.28 -24.41 15.45
N ASP A 58 21.25 -23.58 15.43
CA ASP A 58 19.88 -24.05 15.58
C ASP A 58 19.49 -24.95 14.41
N ARG A 59 18.80 -26.03 14.72
CA ARG A 59 18.23 -26.94 13.74
C ARG A 59 16.73 -26.74 13.68
N SER A 60 16.12 -27.01 12.52
CA SER A 60 14.68 -27.04 12.37
C SER A 60 14.06 -27.99 13.39
N SER A 61 13.06 -27.52 14.12
CA SER A 61 12.23 -28.33 15.02
C SER A 61 11.08 -29.05 14.30
N ARG A 62 10.98 -28.88 12.98
CA ARG A 62 9.93 -29.54 12.19
C ARG A 62 10.10 -31.05 12.24
N PRO A 63 9.03 -31.82 12.49
CA PRO A 63 9.06 -33.28 12.39
C PRO A 63 9.50 -33.72 10.98
N HIS A 64 10.32 -34.73 10.90
CA HIS A 64 10.71 -35.33 9.62
C HIS A 64 9.54 -36.01 8.92
N HIS A 65 8.56 -36.48 9.68
CA HIS A 65 7.34 -37.10 9.18
C HIS A 65 6.11 -36.40 9.74
N SER A 66 5.19 -36.06 8.87
CA SER A 66 3.92 -35.38 9.20
C SER A 66 2.75 -36.17 8.60
N PRO A 67 2.20 -37.19 9.31
CA PRO A 67 1.18 -38.10 8.77
C PRO A 67 -0.09 -37.40 8.26
N ARG A 68 -0.43 -36.26 8.88
CA ARG A 68 -1.62 -35.45 8.52
C ARG A 68 -1.34 -34.39 7.46
N ARG A 69 -0.18 -34.41 6.82
CA ARG A 69 0.12 -33.48 5.74
C ARG A 69 -0.78 -33.79 4.53
N THR A 70 -1.29 -32.75 3.90
CA THR A 70 -2.05 -32.90 2.66
C THR A 70 -1.21 -33.61 1.61
N PRO A 71 -1.74 -34.63 0.91
CA PRO A 71 -1.04 -35.36 -0.14
C PRO A 71 -0.52 -34.43 -1.24
N ALA A 72 0.64 -34.75 -1.80
CA ALA A 72 1.30 -33.94 -2.84
C ALA A 72 0.38 -33.66 -4.04
N GLY A 73 -0.34 -34.66 -4.52
CA GLY A 73 -1.28 -34.49 -5.65
C GLY A 73 -2.42 -33.52 -5.39
N VAL A 74 -2.85 -33.38 -4.11
CA VAL A 74 -3.84 -32.36 -3.73
C VAL A 74 -3.19 -30.97 -3.69
N GLU A 75 -1.97 -30.86 -3.18
CA GLU A 75 -1.20 -29.61 -3.18
C GLU A 75 -0.99 -29.12 -4.63
N GLU A 76 -0.54 -29.99 -5.51
CA GLU A 76 -0.36 -29.70 -6.96
C GLU A 76 -1.64 -29.25 -7.64
N ARG A 77 -2.75 -29.94 -7.37
CA ARG A 77 -4.08 -29.57 -7.90
C ARG A 77 -4.48 -28.15 -7.49
N VAL A 78 -4.30 -27.80 -6.20
CA VAL A 78 -4.60 -26.45 -5.72
C VAL A 78 -3.70 -25.40 -6.39
N LEU A 79 -2.41 -25.69 -6.52
CA LEU A 79 -1.46 -24.78 -7.17
C LEU A 79 -1.74 -24.61 -8.67
N ARG A 80 -2.08 -25.69 -9.36
CA ARG A 80 -2.47 -25.63 -10.77
C ARG A 80 -3.72 -24.76 -10.95
N MET A 81 -4.79 -25.02 -10.20
CA MET A 81 -6.00 -24.21 -10.22
C MET A 81 -5.75 -22.73 -9.86
N ARG A 82 -4.80 -22.48 -8.94
CA ARG A 82 -4.38 -21.10 -8.61
C ARG A 82 -3.77 -20.39 -9.81
N ARG A 83 -2.90 -21.05 -10.57
CA ARG A 83 -2.28 -20.49 -11.79
C ARG A 83 -3.30 -20.29 -12.91
N GLU A 84 -4.14 -21.27 -13.16
CA GLU A 84 -5.12 -21.23 -14.26
C GLU A 84 -6.24 -20.22 -14.01
N HIS A 85 -6.83 -20.24 -12.83
CA HIS A 85 -8.04 -19.46 -12.55
C HIS A 85 -7.80 -18.15 -11.78
N ARG A 86 -6.62 -17.95 -11.19
CA ARG A 86 -6.26 -16.75 -10.40
C ARG A 86 -7.31 -16.36 -9.37
N ILE A 87 -7.78 -17.34 -8.59
CA ILE A 87 -8.81 -17.18 -7.56
C ILE A 87 -8.23 -17.35 -6.14
N GLY A 88 -8.91 -16.75 -5.15
CA GLY A 88 -8.50 -16.80 -3.75
C GLY A 88 -8.73 -18.15 -3.07
N PRO A 89 -8.17 -18.35 -1.85
CA PRO A 89 -8.19 -19.63 -1.15
C PRO A 89 -9.59 -20.22 -0.97
N LEU A 90 -10.60 -19.41 -0.65
CA LEU A 90 -11.98 -19.87 -0.47
C LEU A 90 -12.54 -20.53 -1.74
N ARG A 91 -12.39 -19.87 -2.88
CA ARG A 91 -12.87 -20.37 -4.17
C ARG A 91 -12.06 -21.57 -4.67
N LEU A 92 -10.75 -21.59 -4.38
CA LEU A 92 -9.88 -22.74 -4.66
C LEU A 92 -10.30 -23.96 -3.85
N ALA A 93 -10.59 -23.77 -2.58
CA ALA A 93 -11.02 -24.84 -1.67
C ALA A 93 -12.26 -25.55 -2.19
N ALA A 94 -13.28 -24.79 -2.58
CA ALA A 94 -14.50 -25.35 -3.14
C ALA A 94 -14.25 -26.19 -4.41
N ARG A 95 -13.35 -25.72 -5.30
CA ARG A 95 -13.02 -26.43 -6.54
C ARG A 95 -12.10 -27.65 -6.34
N ALA A 96 -11.19 -27.55 -5.37
CA ALA A 96 -10.21 -28.60 -5.10
C ALA A 96 -10.71 -29.69 -4.13
N GLY A 97 -11.90 -29.52 -3.54
CA GLY A 97 -12.45 -30.46 -2.55
C GLY A 97 -11.65 -30.44 -1.22
N VAL A 98 -11.16 -29.28 -0.80
CA VAL A 98 -10.45 -29.10 0.47
C VAL A 98 -11.05 -27.96 1.28
N VAL A 99 -10.75 -27.86 2.56
CA VAL A 99 -11.18 -26.71 3.36
C VAL A 99 -10.34 -25.45 3.06
N ALA A 100 -10.93 -24.28 3.21
CA ALA A 100 -10.29 -22.99 2.86
C ALA A 100 -8.95 -22.76 3.58
N SER A 101 -8.85 -23.16 4.85
CA SER A 101 -7.62 -23.07 5.63
C SER A 101 -6.51 -23.98 5.07
N THR A 102 -6.85 -25.15 4.54
CA THR A 102 -5.89 -26.05 3.87
C THR A 102 -5.39 -25.41 2.57
N ALA A 103 -6.29 -24.90 1.73
CA ALA A 103 -5.90 -24.20 0.51
C ALA A 103 -4.99 -22.99 0.81
N HIS A 104 -5.31 -22.20 1.85
CA HIS A 104 -4.48 -21.08 2.29
C HIS A 104 -3.09 -21.53 2.75
N ARG A 105 -2.99 -22.59 3.57
CA ARG A 105 -1.70 -23.14 4.05
C ARG A 105 -0.85 -23.69 2.90
N ILE A 106 -1.47 -24.33 1.91
CA ILE A 106 -0.77 -24.78 0.69
C ILE A 106 -0.17 -23.58 -0.03
N LEU A 107 -0.97 -22.53 -0.29
CA LEU A 107 -0.47 -21.33 -0.94
C LEU A 107 0.65 -20.66 -0.14
N GLN A 108 0.53 -20.54 1.17
CA GLN A 108 1.62 -20.00 2.01
C GLN A 108 2.90 -20.84 1.93
N ARG A 109 2.79 -22.16 1.92
CA ARG A 109 3.93 -23.08 1.87
C ARG A 109 4.69 -22.99 0.55
N HIS A 110 3.97 -22.88 -0.56
CA HIS A 110 4.54 -22.86 -1.91
C HIS A 110 4.82 -21.44 -2.45
N GLY A 111 4.36 -20.39 -1.75
CA GLY A 111 4.71 -19.01 -2.01
C GLY A 111 4.25 -18.41 -3.35
N PRO A 112 3.13 -18.85 -3.99
CA PRO A 112 2.69 -18.16 -5.19
C PRO A 112 2.34 -16.70 -4.85
N PRO A 113 2.59 -15.77 -5.77
CA PRO A 113 2.36 -14.35 -5.49
C PRO A 113 0.90 -14.08 -5.12
N PRO A 114 0.65 -13.12 -4.20
CA PRO A 114 -0.69 -12.67 -3.88
C PRO A 114 -1.40 -12.14 -5.14
N LEU A 115 -2.72 -12.34 -5.23
CA LEU A 115 -3.50 -11.83 -6.37
C LEU A 115 -3.50 -10.29 -6.47
N THR A 116 -3.19 -9.61 -5.39
CA THR A 116 -3.09 -8.15 -5.32
C THR A 116 -1.86 -7.59 -6.02
N VAL A 117 -0.85 -8.43 -6.29
CA VAL A 117 0.37 -8.02 -7.00
C VAL A 117 0.45 -8.57 -8.41
N CYS A 118 -0.64 -9.18 -8.91
CA CYS A 118 -0.73 -9.70 -10.28
C CYS A 118 -1.95 -9.11 -10.99
N ASP A 119 -1.80 -8.83 -12.27
CA ASP A 119 -2.92 -8.60 -13.17
C ASP A 119 -3.75 -9.89 -13.25
N ARG A 120 -5.06 -9.80 -12.96
CA ARG A 120 -5.92 -10.99 -12.93
C ARG A 120 -6.17 -11.59 -14.30
N ALA A 121 -6.17 -10.77 -15.34
CA ALA A 121 -6.43 -11.22 -16.70
C ALA A 121 -5.21 -11.95 -17.29
N THR A 122 -4.03 -11.39 -17.12
CA THR A 122 -2.80 -11.93 -17.72
C THR A 122 -1.97 -12.78 -16.76
N GLY A 123 -2.06 -12.54 -15.44
CA GLY A 123 -1.21 -13.16 -14.43
C GLY A 123 0.17 -12.51 -14.30
N GLU A 124 0.44 -11.47 -15.08
CA GLU A 124 1.70 -10.73 -15.01
C GLU A 124 1.83 -9.99 -13.67
N PRO A 125 3.03 -9.94 -13.08
CA PRO A 125 3.27 -9.13 -11.90
C PRO A 125 2.96 -7.65 -12.17
N LEU A 126 2.17 -7.04 -11.29
CA LEU A 126 1.96 -5.60 -11.30
C LEU A 126 3.26 -4.93 -10.86
N ARG A 127 3.95 -4.32 -11.79
CA ARG A 127 5.13 -3.52 -11.48
C ARG A 127 4.67 -2.23 -10.78
N ARG A 128 4.88 -2.16 -9.48
CA ARG A 128 4.80 -0.89 -8.77
C ARG A 128 6.06 -0.11 -9.13
N TYR A 129 5.87 0.98 -9.84
CA TYR A 129 6.95 1.93 -10.10
C TYR A 129 6.71 3.19 -9.27
N GLU A 130 7.77 3.74 -8.77
CA GLU A 130 7.83 5.09 -8.22
C GLU A 130 8.82 5.88 -9.04
N ARG A 131 8.46 7.12 -9.35
CA ARG A 131 9.38 8.01 -10.03
C ARG A 131 10.48 8.44 -9.06
N SER A 132 11.64 8.75 -9.60
CA SER A 132 12.82 9.06 -8.78
C SER A 132 12.80 10.45 -8.16
N ARG A 133 12.01 11.38 -8.74
CA ARG A 133 11.91 12.77 -8.31
C ARG A 133 10.52 13.36 -8.52
N PRO A 134 10.15 14.40 -7.74
CA PRO A 134 8.89 15.12 -7.93
C PRO A 134 8.80 15.72 -9.35
N GLY A 135 7.59 15.77 -9.89
CA GLY A 135 7.29 16.36 -11.20
C GLY A 135 7.60 15.47 -12.40
N GLU A 136 8.39 14.39 -12.24
CA GLU A 136 8.68 13.46 -13.34
C GLU A 136 7.40 12.84 -13.93
N LEU A 137 6.38 12.64 -13.11
CA LEU A 137 5.06 12.19 -13.53
C LEU A 137 3.97 12.68 -12.57
N VAL A 138 2.98 13.37 -13.10
CA VAL A 138 1.78 13.79 -12.36
C VAL A 138 0.58 13.05 -12.90
N HIS A 139 -0.16 12.38 -12.04
CA HIS A 139 -1.41 11.70 -12.37
C HIS A 139 -2.55 12.70 -12.38
N ILE A 140 -3.35 12.70 -13.43
CA ILE A 140 -4.55 13.56 -13.52
C ILE A 140 -5.78 12.69 -13.70
N ASP A 141 -6.81 12.99 -12.91
CA ASP A 141 -8.10 12.30 -12.98
C ASP A 141 -9.23 13.22 -12.48
N VAL A 142 -10.46 12.89 -12.86
CA VAL A 142 -11.67 13.61 -12.45
C VAL A 142 -12.56 12.70 -11.63
N LYS A 143 -12.79 13.06 -10.36
CA LYS A 143 -13.72 12.36 -9.50
C LYS A 143 -15.08 13.02 -9.48
N LYS A 144 -16.08 12.34 -9.99
CA LYS A 144 -17.47 12.79 -9.96
C LYS A 144 -18.15 12.41 -8.65
N LEU A 145 -18.65 13.40 -7.92
CA LEU A 145 -19.39 13.24 -6.67
C LEU A 145 -20.79 13.81 -6.79
N GLY A 146 -21.80 13.10 -6.25
CA GLY A 146 -23.12 13.70 -6.06
C GLY A 146 -23.05 14.87 -5.10
N ARG A 147 -23.65 16.01 -5.48
CA ARG A 147 -23.80 17.16 -4.58
C ARG A 147 -24.78 16.85 -3.46
N ILE A 148 -24.62 17.50 -2.34
CA ILE A 148 -25.48 17.35 -1.16
C ILE A 148 -26.54 18.44 -1.20
N PRO A 149 -27.85 18.09 -1.20
CA PRO A 149 -28.91 19.09 -1.14
C PRO A 149 -28.92 19.80 0.21
N ASP A 150 -29.43 21.02 0.23
CA ASP A 150 -29.62 21.78 1.46
C ASP A 150 -30.55 21.00 2.43
N GLY A 151 -30.20 20.98 3.70
CA GLY A 151 -30.81 20.13 4.72
C GLY A 151 -30.27 18.71 4.76
N GLY A 152 -29.32 18.35 3.87
CA GLY A 152 -28.63 17.07 3.83
C GLY A 152 -29.36 15.99 3.03
N GLY A 153 -28.64 14.90 2.82
CA GLY A 153 -29.15 13.71 2.13
C GLY A 153 -29.71 12.64 3.11
N HIS A 154 -29.86 11.43 2.60
CA HIS A 154 -30.41 10.30 3.37
C HIS A 154 -29.65 9.97 4.67
N LYS A 155 -28.37 10.33 4.79
CA LYS A 155 -27.58 10.13 6.01
C LYS A 155 -27.98 11.10 7.13
N VAL A 156 -28.49 12.29 6.79
CA VAL A 156 -28.98 13.31 7.74
C VAL A 156 -30.47 13.12 8.01
N LEU A 157 -31.26 13.03 6.94
CA LEU A 157 -32.74 13.03 7.00
C LEU A 157 -33.36 11.64 7.16
N GLY A 158 -32.57 10.57 7.02
CA GLY A 158 -33.08 9.20 6.91
C GLY A 158 -33.61 8.88 5.50
N ARG A 159 -33.82 7.58 5.22
CA ARG A 159 -34.17 7.09 3.87
C ARG A 159 -35.52 7.63 3.34
N ALA A 160 -36.52 7.75 4.21
CA ALA A 160 -37.87 8.18 3.79
C ALA A 160 -37.91 9.68 3.43
N ALA A 161 -37.39 10.55 4.29
CA ALA A 161 -37.32 11.99 4.04
C ALA A 161 -36.30 12.35 2.95
N GLY A 162 -35.17 11.67 2.90
CA GLY A 162 -34.16 11.85 1.86
C GLY A 162 -34.63 11.44 0.46
N ARG A 163 -35.61 10.53 0.34
CA ARG A 163 -36.28 10.23 -0.94
C ARG A 163 -37.23 11.34 -1.39
N LYS A 164 -37.86 12.03 -0.44
CA LYS A 164 -38.77 13.17 -0.74
C LYS A 164 -37.98 14.42 -1.14
N ASN A 165 -36.80 14.62 -0.57
CA ASN A 165 -35.88 15.72 -0.91
C ASN A 165 -35.07 15.41 -2.20
N LYS A 166 -35.76 15.00 -3.26
CA LYS A 166 -35.16 14.69 -4.58
C LYS A 166 -34.83 15.95 -5.38
N THR A 167 -34.27 16.95 -4.78
CA THR A 167 -33.73 18.09 -5.52
C THR A 167 -32.53 17.56 -6.32
N ARG A 168 -32.60 17.69 -7.67
CA ARG A 168 -31.45 17.33 -8.54
C ARG A 168 -30.37 18.39 -8.39
N VAL A 169 -29.53 18.25 -7.41
CA VAL A 169 -28.40 19.19 -7.16
C VAL A 169 -27.18 18.93 -8.05
N GLY A 170 -27.24 17.92 -8.91
CA GLY A 170 -26.17 17.63 -9.87
C GLY A 170 -24.94 16.98 -9.24
N TYR A 171 -23.80 17.22 -9.87
CA TYR A 171 -22.50 16.63 -9.49
C TYR A 171 -21.44 17.71 -9.29
N ALA A 172 -20.53 17.46 -8.37
CA ALA A 172 -19.23 18.10 -8.28
C ALA A 172 -18.23 17.30 -9.12
N PHE A 173 -17.35 17.98 -9.83
CA PHE A 173 -16.29 17.38 -10.63
C PHE A 173 -14.95 17.77 -10.04
N LEU A 174 -14.40 16.91 -9.20
CA LEU A 174 -13.12 17.14 -8.55
C LEU A 174 -11.99 16.76 -9.50
N HIS A 175 -11.37 17.76 -10.10
CA HIS A 175 -10.18 17.61 -10.91
C HIS A 175 -8.96 17.53 -10.00
N THR A 176 -8.19 16.46 -10.10
CA THR A 176 -7.03 16.21 -9.25
C THR A 176 -5.78 16.02 -10.11
N ALA A 177 -4.70 16.67 -9.70
CA ALA A 177 -3.34 16.42 -10.15
C ALA A 177 -2.52 15.94 -8.96
N LEU A 178 -1.97 14.72 -9.03
CA LEU A 178 -1.22 14.06 -7.96
C LEU A 178 0.19 13.71 -8.43
N ASP A 179 1.21 14.24 -7.78
CA ASP A 179 2.58 13.86 -8.10
C ASP A 179 2.89 12.40 -7.73
N ASP A 180 3.53 11.67 -8.64
CA ASP A 180 3.85 10.25 -8.48
C ASP A 180 4.84 9.99 -7.34
N HIS A 181 5.81 10.89 -7.14
CA HIS A 181 6.87 10.73 -6.16
C HIS A 181 6.45 11.23 -4.77
N SER A 182 6.17 12.53 -4.65
CA SER A 182 5.90 13.18 -3.37
C SER A 182 4.51 12.89 -2.80
N ARG A 183 3.54 12.52 -3.64
CA ARG A 183 2.10 12.44 -3.34
C ARG A 183 1.43 13.79 -3.13
N LEU A 184 2.13 14.88 -3.41
CA LEU A 184 1.57 16.22 -3.36
C LEU A 184 0.38 16.30 -4.32
N ALA A 185 -0.76 16.81 -3.86
CA ALA A 185 -2.01 16.82 -4.58
C ALA A 185 -2.56 18.24 -4.73
N TYR A 186 -2.93 18.61 -5.96
CA TYR A 186 -3.72 19.79 -6.25
C TYR A 186 -5.10 19.37 -6.74
N THR A 187 -6.18 19.92 -6.16
CA THR A 187 -7.54 19.52 -6.51
C THR A 187 -8.50 20.70 -6.51
N GLU A 188 -9.35 20.77 -7.53
CA GLU A 188 -10.40 21.80 -7.67
C GLU A 188 -11.77 21.17 -7.94
N ASP A 189 -12.86 21.74 -7.38
CA ASP A 189 -14.23 21.44 -7.82
C ASP A 189 -14.59 22.36 -9.00
N LEU A 190 -14.76 21.76 -10.16
CA LEU A 190 -15.04 22.47 -11.42
C LEU A 190 -16.43 22.09 -11.95
N PRO A 191 -17.00 22.91 -12.86
CA PRO A 191 -18.39 22.73 -13.30
C PRO A 191 -18.61 21.49 -14.16
N ASP A 192 -17.59 21.01 -14.86
CA ASP A 192 -17.70 19.87 -15.77
C ASP A 192 -16.33 19.20 -16.02
N GLU A 193 -16.33 18.13 -16.79
CA GLU A 193 -15.16 17.37 -17.22
C GLU A 193 -14.83 17.56 -18.71
N LYS A 194 -15.18 18.73 -19.30
CA LYS A 194 -14.93 19.02 -20.71
C LYS A 194 -13.46 19.31 -20.97
N ALA A 195 -13.04 19.14 -22.23
CA ALA A 195 -11.64 19.31 -22.64
C ALA A 195 -11.08 20.70 -22.29
N ALA A 196 -11.86 21.76 -22.48
CA ALA A 196 -11.46 23.13 -22.13
C ALA A 196 -11.24 23.29 -20.61
N THR A 197 -12.14 22.73 -19.82
CA THR A 197 -12.06 22.74 -18.35
C THR A 197 -10.83 21.96 -17.86
N CYS A 198 -10.60 20.76 -18.40
CA CYS A 198 -9.42 19.96 -18.09
C CYS A 198 -8.11 20.67 -18.48
N ALA A 199 -8.08 21.33 -19.64
CA ALA A 199 -6.93 22.10 -20.11
C ALA A 199 -6.62 23.31 -19.23
N ALA A 200 -7.67 24.07 -18.85
CA ALA A 200 -7.54 25.21 -17.93
C ALA A 200 -7.08 24.75 -16.54
N PHE A 201 -7.60 23.63 -16.05
CA PHE A 201 -7.14 23.00 -14.80
C PHE A 201 -5.64 22.65 -14.86
N LEU A 202 -5.17 22.02 -15.95
CA LEU A 202 -3.75 21.67 -16.11
C LEU A 202 -2.85 22.90 -16.02
N ARG A 203 -3.24 24.04 -16.63
CA ARG A 203 -2.47 25.29 -16.55
C ARG A 203 -2.32 25.76 -15.09
N ARG A 204 -3.40 25.78 -14.33
CA ARG A 204 -3.38 26.19 -12.91
C ARG A 204 -2.59 25.18 -12.06
N ALA A 205 -2.78 23.89 -12.28
CA ALA A 205 -2.03 22.85 -11.59
C ALA A 205 -0.52 22.98 -11.83
N ALA A 206 -0.10 23.25 -13.06
CA ALA A 206 1.33 23.42 -13.40
C ALA A 206 1.94 24.63 -12.67
N VAL A 207 1.22 25.76 -12.60
CA VAL A 207 1.66 26.93 -11.82
C VAL A 207 1.75 26.59 -10.35
N TRP A 208 0.70 25.98 -9.79
CA TRP A 208 0.68 25.61 -8.38
C TRP A 208 1.84 24.64 -8.00
N PHE A 209 2.13 23.66 -8.85
CA PHE A 209 3.27 22.77 -8.63
C PHE A 209 4.61 23.52 -8.69
N ALA A 210 4.76 24.46 -9.63
CA ALA A 210 5.95 25.30 -9.74
C ALA A 210 6.18 26.14 -8.47
N ASP A 211 5.11 26.73 -7.90
CA ASP A 211 5.15 27.48 -6.64
C ASP A 211 5.61 26.59 -5.44
N HIS A 212 5.43 25.28 -5.57
CA HIS A 212 5.91 24.28 -4.60
C HIS A 212 7.26 23.66 -4.99
N GLY A 213 7.99 24.25 -5.92
CA GLY A 213 9.31 23.78 -6.36
C GLY A 213 9.28 22.51 -7.22
N VAL A 214 8.11 22.16 -7.78
CA VAL A 214 7.92 20.96 -8.58
C VAL A 214 7.66 21.32 -10.04
N THR A 215 8.62 21.05 -10.93
CA THR A 215 8.45 21.22 -12.38
C THR A 215 7.79 19.97 -12.98
N VAL A 216 6.60 20.12 -13.54
CA VAL A 216 5.85 19.01 -14.14
C VAL A 216 6.40 18.69 -15.53
N GLU A 217 6.95 17.48 -15.71
CA GLU A 217 7.51 17.03 -17.00
C GLU A 217 6.52 16.19 -17.80
N ARG A 218 5.75 15.35 -17.11
CA ARG A 218 4.79 14.43 -17.73
C ARG A 218 3.50 14.39 -16.96
N VAL A 219 2.40 14.23 -17.69
CA VAL A 219 1.09 13.96 -17.09
C VAL A 219 0.56 12.62 -17.58
N LEU A 220 -0.03 11.86 -16.66
CA LEU A 220 -0.70 10.59 -16.96
C LEU A 220 -2.19 10.74 -16.70
N THR A 221 -2.99 10.50 -17.73
CA THR A 221 -4.46 10.49 -17.68
C THR A 221 -4.99 9.10 -18.04
N ASP A 222 -6.26 8.87 -17.77
CA ASP A 222 -7.01 7.81 -18.42
C ASP A 222 -7.26 8.14 -19.91
N ASN A 223 -8.03 7.28 -20.59
CA ASN A 223 -8.40 7.47 -22.00
C ASN A 223 -9.72 8.23 -22.16
N ALA A 224 -10.15 9.05 -21.19
CA ALA A 224 -11.38 9.82 -21.30
C ALA A 224 -11.31 10.79 -22.49
N TRP A 225 -12.49 11.02 -23.07
CA TRP A 225 -12.63 11.82 -24.30
C TRP A 225 -11.99 13.22 -24.18
N ALA A 226 -12.07 13.88 -23.02
CA ALA A 226 -11.49 15.20 -22.79
C ALA A 226 -9.97 15.24 -23.06
N TYR A 227 -9.26 14.20 -22.65
CA TYR A 227 -7.81 14.10 -22.79
C TYR A 227 -7.34 13.65 -24.17
N SER A 228 -8.25 13.21 -25.03
CA SER A 228 -7.96 12.85 -26.42
C SER A 228 -7.98 14.04 -27.37
N LYS A 229 -8.51 15.21 -26.93
CA LYS A 229 -8.72 16.40 -27.76
C LYS A 229 -7.45 17.21 -27.99
N ASN A 230 -7.44 17.93 -29.12
CA ASN A 230 -6.33 18.82 -29.46
C ASN A 230 -6.12 19.88 -28.39
N THR A 231 -7.19 20.47 -27.84
CA THR A 231 -7.11 21.44 -26.73
C THR A 231 -6.23 20.95 -25.58
N TRP A 232 -6.34 19.68 -25.20
CA TRP A 232 -5.50 19.08 -24.17
C TRP A 232 -4.04 18.95 -24.63
N ARG A 233 -3.83 18.41 -25.84
CA ARG A 233 -2.47 18.21 -26.42
C ARG A 233 -1.75 19.53 -26.63
N ASP A 234 -2.46 20.54 -27.12
CA ASP A 234 -1.92 21.89 -27.34
C ASP A 234 -1.52 22.52 -26.00
N THR A 235 -2.36 22.41 -24.97
CA THR A 235 -2.03 22.88 -23.64
C THR A 235 -0.81 22.18 -23.06
N CYS A 236 -0.70 20.87 -23.22
CA CYS A 236 0.51 20.15 -22.78
C CYS A 236 1.76 20.65 -23.53
N ARG A 237 1.68 20.84 -24.85
CA ARG A 237 2.78 21.37 -25.67
C ARG A 237 3.18 22.78 -25.23
N ASP A 238 2.21 23.69 -25.03
CA ASP A 238 2.44 25.07 -24.59
C ASP A 238 3.16 25.15 -23.24
N LEU A 239 2.89 24.18 -22.35
CA LEU A 239 3.50 24.06 -21.02
C LEU A 239 4.82 23.25 -21.02
N GLY A 240 5.23 22.69 -22.16
CA GLY A 240 6.39 21.81 -22.24
C GLY A 240 6.18 20.44 -21.54
N ILE A 241 4.93 20.04 -21.32
CA ILE A 241 4.57 18.82 -20.59
C ILE A 241 4.28 17.68 -21.57
N SER A 242 4.87 16.50 -21.34
CA SER A 242 4.62 15.32 -22.16
C SER A 242 3.36 14.57 -21.70
N PRO A 243 2.28 14.52 -22.49
CA PRO A 243 1.10 13.73 -22.12
C PRO A 243 1.33 12.23 -22.28
N ARG A 244 0.79 11.46 -21.33
CA ARG A 244 0.77 10.01 -21.34
C ARG A 244 -0.65 9.54 -21.02
N TRP A 245 -1.02 8.38 -21.55
CA TRP A 245 -2.32 7.75 -21.32
C TRP A 245 -2.13 6.37 -20.73
N THR A 246 -3.09 5.93 -19.89
CA THR A 246 -3.12 4.56 -19.40
C THR A 246 -3.27 3.60 -20.57
N ARG A 247 -2.64 2.43 -20.47
CA ARG A 247 -2.84 1.39 -21.47
C ARG A 247 -4.30 0.92 -21.42
N PRO A 248 -4.93 0.66 -22.59
CA PRO A 248 -6.27 0.07 -22.61
C PRO A 248 -6.32 -1.19 -21.75
N TRP A 249 -7.41 -1.35 -20.99
CA TRP A 249 -7.65 -2.48 -20.09
C TRP A 249 -6.68 -2.63 -18.92
N ARG A 250 -5.84 -1.62 -18.63
CA ARG A 250 -4.91 -1.59 -17.50
C ARG A 250 -5.11 -0.34 -16.61
N PRO A 251 -6.28 -0.21 -15.95
CA PRO A 251 -6.61 0.96 -15.11
C PRO A 251 -5.63 1.13 -13.94
N GLN A 252 -5.03 0.04 -13.46
CA GLN A 252 -4.05 0.07 -12.36
C GLN A 252 -2.84 0.98 -12.61
N THR A 253 -2.61 1.43 -13.85
CA THR A 253 -1.55 2.40 -14.17
C THR A 253 -1.83 3.77 -13.53
N ASN A 254 -3.11 4.12 -13.29
CA ASN A 254 -3.53 5.34 -12.60
C ASN A 254 -3.86 5.12 -11.12
N GLY A 255 -3.46 3.98 -10.56
CA GLY A 255 -3.82 3.53 -9.22
C GLY A 255 -3.42 4.46 -8.08
N LYS A 256 -2.48 5.41 -8.29
CA LYS A 256 -2.06 6.38 -7.27
C LYS A 256 -3.14 7.45 -7.06
N VAL A 257 -3.66 8.05 -8.14
CA VAL A 257 -4.75 9.02 -8.03
C VAL A 257 -6.07 8.35 -7.64
N GLU A 258 -6.31 7.09 -8.07
CA GLU A 258 -7.46 6.31 -7.59
C GLU A 258 -7.39 6.08 -6.07
N ARG A 259 -6.19 5.81 -5.54
CA ARG A 259 -5.98 5.71 -4.08
C ARG A 259 -6.18 7.04 -3.38
N PHE A 260 -5.70 8.14 -3.96
CA PHE A 260 -5.98 9.49 -3.47
C PHE A 260 -7.48 9.75 -3.39
N HIS A 261 -8.22 9.46 -4.46
CA HIS A 261 -9.68 9.61 -4.48
C HIS A 261 -10.39 8.76 -3.43
N ARG A 262 -9.91 7.54 -3.16
CA ARG A 262 -10.44 6.74 -2.06
C ARG A 262 -10.22 7.42 -0.71
N THR A 263 -9.00 7.90 -0.45
CA THR A 263 -8.67 8.66 0.77
C THR A 263 -9.53 9.90 0.90
N LEU A 264 -9.68 10.67 -0.18
CA LEU A 264 -10.55 11.85 -0.27
C LEU A 264 -12.02 11.52 0.07
N LEU A 265 -12.52 10.38 -0.43
CA LEU A 265 -13.88 9.95 -0.11
C LEU A 265 -14.04 9.56 1.35
N ASP A 266 -13.09 8.80 1.90
CA ASP A 266 -13.16 8.24 3.24
C ASP A 266 -12.87 9.30 4.32
N GLU A 267 -11.89 10.17 4.07
CA GLU A 267 -11.37 11.11 5.08
C GLU A 267 -11.94 12.54 4.96
N TRP A 268 -12.64 12.87 3.87
CA TRP A 268 -13.32 14.15 3.70
C TRP A 268 -14.75 13.99 3.23
N ALA A 269 -15.01 13.51 1.99
CA ALA A 269 -16.33 13.62 1.36
C ALA A 269 -17.45 12.88 2.10
N TYR A 270 -17.11 11.80 2.82
CA TYR A 270 -18.03 10.96 3.59
C TYR A 270 -17.62 10.78 5.06
N GLN A 271 -16.67 11.57 5.55
CA GLN A 271 -16.21 11.53 6.93
C GLN A 271 -17.34 11.78 7.91
N GLN A 272 -18.24 12.71 7.58
CA GLN A 272 -19.42 13.06 8.39
C GLN A 272 -20.65 13.26 7.51
N PRO A 273 -21.86 13.25 8.08
CA PRO A 273 -23.09 13.54 7.36
C PRO A 273 -23.28 15.04 7.19
N TYR A 274 -22.68 15.64 6.18
CA TYR A 274 -22.83 17.07 5.86
C TYR A 274 -24.27 17.44 5.56
N THR A 275 -24.68 18.64 5.99
CA THR A 275 -26.03 19.17 5.81
C THR A 275 -26.21 19.93 4.49
N SER A 276 -25.13 20.28 3.82
CA SER A 276 -25.13 20.95 2.50
C SER A 276 -23.84 20.71 1.75
N GLU A 277 -23.87 20.96 0.44
CA GLU A 277 -22.66 20.96 -0.38
C GLU A 277 -21.67 22.04 0.04
N ARG A 278 -22.17 23.21 0.43
CA ARG A 278 -21.35 24.32 0.91
C ARG A 278 -20.56 23.96 2.15
N GLU A 279 -21.18 23.25 3.10
CA GLU A 279 -20.49 22.76 4.30
C GLU A 279 -19.37 21.77 3.95
N ARG A 280 -19.64 20.82 3.03
CA ARG A 280 -18.63 19.87 2.57
C ARG A 280 -17.47 20.58 1.87
N GLN A 281 -17.76 21.54 0.99
CA GLN A 281 -16.73 22.32 0.29
C GLN A 281 -15.92 23.19 1.24
N ALA A 282 -16.52 23.77 2.27
CA ALA A 282 -15.82 24.58 3.26
C ALA A 282 -14.76 23.78 4.03
N ALA A 283 -14.99 22.49 4.26
CA ALA A 283 -14.03 21.60 4.93
C ALA A 283 -12.91 21.07 3.99
N PHE A 284 -12.98 21.34 2.70
CA PHE A 284 -12.05 20.76 1.72
C PHE A 284 -10.62 21.34 1.81
N PRO A 285 -10.41 22.67 1.90
CA PRO A 285 -9.07 23.25 1.95
C PRO A 285 -8.25 22.73 3.14
N ASP A 286 -8.84 22.67 4.33
CA ASP A 286 -8.18 22.21 5.56
C ASP A 286 -7.79 20.74 5.43
N TRP A 287 -8.68 19.90 4.85
CA TRP A 287 -8.37 18.49 4.60
C TRP A 287 -7.26 18.32 3.57
N LEU A 288 -7.25 19.11 2.47
CA LEU A 288 -6.22 19.01 1.43
C LEU A 288 -4.85 19.45 1.96
N ASP A 289 -4.81 20.50 2.78
CA ASP A 289 -3.62 20.95 3.48
C ASP A 289 -3.08 19.85 4.39
N TRP A 290 -3.94 19.27 5.22
CA TRP A 290 -3.58 18.14 6.06
C TRP A 290 -3.07 16.94 5.25
N TYR A 291 -3.72 16.61 4.13
CA TYR A 291 -3.28 15.53 3.24
C TYR A 291 -1.86 15.79 2.69
N ASN A 292 -1.59 17.00 2.25
CA ASN A 292 -0.33 17.35 1.61
C ASN A 292 0.85 17.45 2.58
N TYR A 293 0.63 17.97 3.80
CA TYR A 293 1.72 18.35 4.69
C TYR A 293 1.79 17.57 6.00
N HIS A 294 0.70 16.95 6.42
CA HIS A 294 0.61 16.31 7.74
C HIS A 294 0.33 14.81 7.69
N ARG A 295 -0.25 14.32 6.59
CA ARG A 295 -0.57 12.91 6.45
C ARG A 295 0.66 12.07 6.17
N PRO A 296 0.95 11.00 6.98
CA PRO A 296 2.06 10.10 6.68
C PRO A 296 1.77 9.27 5.42
N HIS A 297 2.66 9.33 4.45
CA HIS A 297 2.61 8.49 3.25
C HIS A 297 3.57 7.31 3.38
N THR A 298 3.09 6.07 3.18
CA THR A 298 3.87 4.83 3.38
C THR A 298 5.06 4.65 2.44
N ALA A 299 5.17 5.49 1.41
CA ALA A 299 6.23 5.42 0.39
C ALA A 299 7.27 6.54 0.49
N THR A 300 7.02 7.57 1.30
CA THR A 300 7.95 8.68 1.51
C THR A 300 8.35 8.76 2.97
N PRO A 301 9.66 8.83 3.30
CA PRO A 301 10.07 9.22 4.64
C PRO A 301 9.79 10.72 4.80
N GLN A 302 8.86 11.05 5.67
CA GLN A 302 8.47 12.37 6.15
C GLN A 302 8.04 13.43 5.11
N PRO A 303 6.97 14.21 5.39
CA PRO A 303 6.60 15.33 4.54
C PRO A 303 7.76 16.33 4.44
N ALA A 304 7.97 16.87 3.25
CA ALA A 304 8.89 17.97 3.06
C ALA A 304 8.50 19.11 4.04
N ALA A 305 9.47 19.67 4.70
CA ALA A 305 9.26 20.78 5.64
C ALA A 305 8.40 21.86 4.98
N SER A 306 7.40 22.32 5.70
CA SER A 306 6.56 23.44 5.32
C SER A 306 7.44 24.61 4.88
N PRO A 307 7.07 25.36 3.82
CA PRO A 307 7.72 26.64 3.56
C PRO A 307 7.56 27.49 4.82
N THR A 308 8.67 27.91 5.38
CA THR A 308 8.74 28.82 6.51
C THR A 308 7.88 30.02 6.21
N SER A 309 6.83 30.22 6.98
CA SER A 309 6.09 31.48 7.02
C SER A 309 7.08 32.59 7.32
N PRO A 310 7.06 33.72 6.60
CA PRO A 310 7.88 34.87 6.97
C PRO A 310 7.51 35.33 8.36
N ASP A 311 8.52 35.52 9.20
CA ASP A 311 8.46 36.01 10.56
C ASP A 311 7.44 37.15 10.72
N SER A 312 6.39 36.91 11.50
CA SER A 312 5.68 37.99 12.15
C SER A 312 6.42 38.37 13.44
N THR A 313 7.48 39.10 13.26
CA THR A 313 8.00 39.98 14.36
C THR A 313 6.92 40.99 14.65
N THR A 314 6.19 40.79 15.71
CA THR A 314 5.53 41.90 16.41
C THR A 314 5.80 41.74 17.89
N SER A 315 6.70 42.58 18.34
CA SER A 315 6.93 42.94 19.74
C SER A 315 5.62 43.34 20.42
N TRP A 316 5.39 42.82 21.61
CA TRP A 316 5.10 43.53 22.88
C TRP A 316 5.30 42.59 24.05
#